data_23b1e2f38c7d22d715abf2c63ce0eb9e
#
_entry.id   23b1e2f38c7d22d715abf2c63ce0eb9e
#
_cell.length_a   1.000
_cell.length_b   1.000
_cell.length_c   1.000
_cell.angle_alpha   90.00
_cell.angle_beta   90.00
_cell.angle_gamma   90.00
#
_symmetry.space_group_name_H-M   'P 1'
#
loop_
_entity.id
_entity.type
_entity.pdbx_description
1 polymer ?
#
loop_
_entity_poly.entity_id
_entity_poly.type
_entity_poly.pdbx_seq_one_letter_code
_entity_poly.pdbx_strand_id
1 'polypeptide(L)'
;AWKRITCVIVIGLALQVVVGYVTDAVLSLLPDAAADYSELVEETGMGDTSYLAVLTTVLGAPFCEELLVRGIIFEFSLRAFNPQCRPLWKRRRRARAQDGAMVPWAAPNTWGIAAAIVLQAAIFGFMHMNWVQGCYAGAAGLVFGWVLVTTGKLRYTILLHFVFNAGSYLMGLMWFVNTPLDVAVTVAIAGFVLVEAMRLLLRSCIPAPCETDRPDYQ
;
A
#
# COMPACT_ATOMS: atom_id res chain seq x y z
N ALA A 1 3.83 -2.32 -18.72
CA ALA A 1 2.59 -2.17 -17.92
C ALA A 1 2.25 -3.47 -17.19
N TRP A 2 2.17 -4.62 -17.86
CA TRP A 2 1.75 -5.90 -17.28
C TRP A 2 2.61 -6.35 -16.10
N LYS A 3 3.94 -6.31 -16.21
CA LYS A 3 4.86 -6.68 -15.11
C LYS A 3 4.54 -5.94 -13.81
N ARG A 4 4.22 -4.63 -13.88
CA ARG A 4 3.87 -3.83 -12.69
C ARG A 4 2.52 -4.23 -12.11
N ILE A 5 1.54 -4.52 -12.95
CA ILE A 5 0.21 -4.99 -12.53
C ILE A 5 0.36 -6.31 -11.78
N THR A 6 1.09 -7.28 -12.36
CA THR A 6 1.35 -8.57 -11.71
C THR A 6 2.06 -8.40 -10.37
N CYS A 7 3.13 -7.58 -10.30
CA CYS A 7 3.79 -7.32 -9.02
C CYS A 7 2.84 -6.74 -7.98
N VAL A 8 1.99 -5.77 -8.35
CA VAL A 8 1.03 -5.13 -7.44
C VAL A 8 -0.01 -6.15 -6.94
N ILE A 9 -0.51 -7.02 -7.80
CA ILE A 9 -1.44 -8.09 -7.39
C ILE A 9 -0.75 -9.05 -6.40
N VAL A 10 0.47 -9.49 -6.71
CA VAL A 10 1.22 -10.39 -5.81
C VAL A 10 1.53 -9.71 -4.47
N ILE A 11 1.90 -8.42 -4.48
CA ILE A 11 2.11 -7.63 -3.25
C ILE A 11 0.82 -7.58 -2.43
N GLY A 12 -0.33 -7.32 -3.04
CA GLY A 12 -1.62 -7.24 -2.33
C GLY A 12 -2.01 -8.55 -1.65
N LEU A 13 -1.93 -9.66 -2.38
CA LEU A 13 -2.24 -10.98 -1.83
C LEU A 13 -1.25 -11.40 -0.74
N ALA A 14 0.05 -11.25 -0.97
CA ALA A 14 1.06 -11.61 0.02
C ALA A 14 0.98 -10.73 1.28
N LEU A 15 0.73 -9.44 1.12
CA LEU A 15 0.53 -8.52 2.24
C LEU A 15 -0.70 -8.90 3.07
N GLN A 16 -1.82 -9.25 2.42
CA GLN A 16 -3.03 -9.69 3.11
C GLN A 16 -2.77 -10.96 3.94
N VAL A 17 -2.08 -11.93 3.37
CA VAL A 17 -1.72 -13.16 4.11
C VAL A 17 -0.85 -12.85 5.33
N VAL A 18 0.18 -12.03 5.17
CA VAL A 18 1.07 -11.65 6.29
C VAL A 18 0.28 -10.89 7.35
N VAL A 19 -0.48 -9.86 6.95
CA VAL A 19 -1.23 -9.02 7.89
C VAL A 19 -2.31 -9.83 8.59
N GLY A 20 -3.07 -10.66 7.88
CA GLY A 20 -4.12 -11.49 8.45
C GLY A 20 -3.59 -12.42 9.54
N TYR A 21 -2.65 -13.31 9.19
CA TYR A 21 -2.12 -14.27 10.19
C TYR A 21 -1.33 -13.62 11.32
N VAL A 22 -0.64 -12.50 11.08
CA VAL A 22 0.03 -11.77 12.16
C VAL A 22 -1.00 -11.14 13.09
N THR A 23 -2.08 -10.57 12.58
CA THR A 23 -3.17 -10.02 13.39
C THR A 23 -3.84 -11.12 14.22
N ASP A 24 -4.18 -12.26 13.61
CA ASP A 24 -4.77 -13.40 14.32
C ASP A 24 -3.84 -13.93 15.41
N ALA A 25 -2.55 -14.05 15.14
CA ALA A 25 -1.56 -14.48 16.12
C ALA A 25 -1.44 -13.49 17.29
N VAL A 26 -1.48 -12.18 17.03
CA VAL A 26 -1.47 -11.16 18.09
C VAL A 26 -2.75 -11.21 18.92
N LEU A 27 -3.91 -11.31 18.27
CA LEU A 27 -5.20 -11.41 18.95
C LEU A 27 -5.32 -12.67 19.80
N SER A 28 -4.71 -13.77 19.40
CA SER A 28 -4.67 -14.99 20.21
C SER A 28 -3.94 -14.81 21.57
N LEU A 29 -3.07 -13.80 21.68
CA LEU A 29 -2.38 -13.43 22.91
C LEU A 29 -3.11 -12.36 23.72
N LEU A 30 -4.17 -11.76 23.17
CA LEU A 30 -4.91 -10.64 23.73
C LEU A 30 -6.42 -10.92 23.69
N PRO A 31 -6.95 -11.83 24.57
CA PRO A 31 -8.34 -12.30 24.50
C PRO A 31 -9.39 -11.19 24.58
N ASP A 32 -9.17 -10.17 25.43
CA ASP A 32 -10.12 -9.06 25.58
C ASP A 32 -10.18 -8.23 24.27
N ALA A 33 -9.04 -7.95 23.66
CA ALA A 33 -8.96 -7.27 22.40
C ALA A 33 -9.56 -8.07 21.23
N ALA A 34 -9.45 -9.40 21.29
CA ALA A 34 -10.07 -10.28 20.30
C ALA A 34 -11.61 -10.25 20.44
N ALA A 35 -12.12 -10.23 21.67
CA ALA A 35 -13.56 -10.11 21.93
C ALA A 35 -14.12 -8.77 21.43
N ASP A 36 -13.48 -7.64 21.80
CA ASP A 36 -13.88 -6.31 21.35
C ASP A 36 -13.84 -6.20 19.82
N TYR A 37 -12.82 -6.80 19.18
CA TYR A 37 -12.70 -6.76 17.73
C TYR A 37 -13.74 -7.64 17.03
N SER A 38 -14.08 -8.80 17.60
CA SER A 38 -15.15 -9.66 17.06
C SER A 38 -16.52 -9.01 17.14
N GLU A 39 -16.82 -8.31 18.25
CA GLU A 39 -18.04 -7.53 18.38
C GLU A 39 -18.12 -6.42 17.32
N LEU A 40 -17.04 -5.68 17.10
CA LEU A 40 -16.98 -4.67 16.05
C LEU A 40 -17.22 -5.27 14.65
N VAL A 41 -16.64 -6.44 14.35
CA VAL A 41 -16.83 -7.13 13.06
C VAL A 41 -18.29 -7.51 12.86
N GLU A 42 -18.96 -7.99 13.90
CA GLU A 42 -20.39 -8.33 13.86
C GLU A 42 -21.25 -7.07 13.67
N GLU A 43 -21.02 -6.03 14.47
CA GLU A 43 -21.80 -4.78 14.40
C GLU A 43 -21.65 -4.05 13.06
N THR A 44 -20.46 -4.03 12.49
CA THR A 44 -20.18 -3.34 11.23
C THR A 44 -20.45 -4.18 9.99
N GLY A 45 -20.70 -5.48 10.14
CA GLY A 45 -20.88 -6.41 9.03
C GLY A 45 -19.63 -6.60 8.17
N MET A 46 -18.43 -6.42 8.73
CA MET A 46 -17.16 -6.59 8.00
C MET A 46 -16.94 -8.01 7.44
N GLY A 47 -17.61 -9.00 7.99
CA GLY A 47 -17.60 -10.39 7.51
C GLY A 47 -18.74 -10.72 6.55
N ASP A 48 -19.60 -9.76 6.23
CA ASP A 48 -20.75 -9.98 5.33
C ASP A 48 -20.27 -10.33 3.91
N THR A 49 -20.76 -11.46 3.41
CA THR A 49 -20.48 -11.97 2.06
C THR A 49 -21.57 -11.63 1.05
N SER A 50 -22.55 -10.81 1.44
CA SER A 50 -23.54 -10.31 0.49
C SER A 50 -22.88 -9.56 -0.66
N TYR A 51 -23.48 -9.63 -1.85
CA TYR A 51 -22.93 -9.00 -3.05
C TYR A 51 -22.64 -7.50 -2.85
N LEU A 52 -23.52 -6.79 -2.15
CA LEU A 52 -23.37 -5.36 -1.91
C LEU A 52 -22.23 -5.08 -0.92
N ALA A 53 -22.12 -5.87 0.16
CA ALA A 53 -21.02 -5.72 1.12
C ALA A 53 -19.66 -5.98 0.47
N VAL A 54 -19.53 -7.07 -0.30
CA VAL A 54 -18.30 -7.38 -1.04
C VAL A 54 -17.96 -6.26 -2.04
N LEU A 55 -18.93 -5.76 -2.80
CA LEU A 55 -18.73 -4.69 -3.77
C LEU A 55 -18.25 -3.40 -3.10
N THR A 56 -18.87 -3.02 -1.99
CA THR A 56 -18.47 -1.81 -1.24
C THR A 56 -17.12 -1.97 -0.58
N THR A 57 -16.83 -3.10 0.05
CA THR A 57 -15.55 -3.34 0.75
C THR A 57 -14.39 -3.52 -0.22
N VAL A 58 -14.59 -4.24 -1.33
CA VAL A 58 -13.51 -4.54 -2.27
C VAL A 58 -13.25 -3.40 -3.26
N LEU A 59 -14.28 -2.69 -3.70
CA LEU A 59 -14.15 -1.65 -4.72
C LEU A 59 -14.43 -0.24 -4.19
N GLY A 60 -15.55 -0.05 -3.50
CA GLY A 60 -16.03 1.28 -3.10
C GLY A 60 -15.12 1.95 -2.09
N ALA A 61 -14.90 1.31 -0.94
CA ALA A 61 -14.08 1.84 0.14
C ALA A 61 -12.63 2.08 -0.33
N PRO A 62 -11.92 1.10 -0.94
CA PRO A 62 -10.57 1.31 -1.41
C PRO A 62 -10.42 2.45 -2.42
N PHE A 63 -11.39 2.60 -3.32
CA PHE A 63 -11.35 3.69 -4.28
C PHE A 63 -11.42 5.06 -3.59
N CYS A 64 -12.37 5.26 -2.69
CA CYS A 64 -12.55 6.51 -1.96
C CYS A 64 -11.36 6.78 -1.01
N GLU A 65 -10.92 5.76 -0.30
CA GLU A 65 -9.81 5.87 0.66
C GLU A 65 -8.49 6.20 -0.03
N GLU A 66 -8.18 5.56 -1.17
CA GLU A 66 -6.96 5.87 -1.90
C GLU A 66 -6.97 7.28 -2.50
N LEU A 67 -8.12 7.77 -2.97
CA LEU A 67 -8.25 9.15 -3.43
C LEU A 67 -7.99 10.13 -2.28
N LEU A 68 -8.55 9.87 -1.10
CA LEU A 68 -8.38 10.74 0.06
C LEU A 68 -6.93 10.63 0.60
N VAL A 69 -6.49 9.41 0.92
CA VAL A 69 -5.24 9.22 1.67
C VAL A 69 -4.02 9.39 0.76
N ARG A 70 -4.00 8.74 -0.41
CA ARG A 70 -2.83 8.79 -1.33
C ARG A 70 -2.95 9.93 -2.33
N GLY A 71 -4.17 10.33 -2.69
CA GLY A 71 -4.40 11.47 -3.58
C GLY A 71 -4.23 12.82 -2.89
N ILE A 72 -4.71 12.96 -1.65
CA ILE A 72 -4.77 14.24 -0.94
C ILE A 72 -3.79 14.26 0.24
N ILE A 73 -4.00 13.41 1.27
CA ILE A 73 -3.23 13.47 2.53
C ILE A 73 -1.74 13.27 2.27
N PHE A 74 -1.36 12.25 1.48
CA PHE A 74 0.04 12.00 1.14
C PHE A 74 0.69 13.19 0.42
N GLU A 75 -0.03 13.81 -0.51
CA GLU A 75 0.48 14.96 -1.25
C GLU A 75 0.73 16.18 -0.34
N PHE A 76 -0.19 16.46 0.60
CA PHE A 76 0.02 17.51 1.60
C PHE A 76 1.16 17.18 2.54
N SER A 77 1.25 15.94 3.01
CA SER A 77 2.35 15.45 3.85
C SER A 77 3.71 15.60 3.14
N LEU A 78 3.76 15.19 1.87
CA LEU A 78 4.99 15.31 1.08
C LEU A 78 5.44 16.77 0.95
N ARG A 79 4.52 17.72 0.75
CA ARG A 79 4.82 19.15 0.67
C ARG A 79 5.23 19.74 2.02
N ALA A 80 4.61 19.29 3.12
CA ALA A 80 4.98 19.75 4.45
C ALA A 80 6.45 19.44 4.75
N PHE A 81 6.93 18.25 4.37
CA PHE A 81 8.33 17.85 4.56
C PHE A 81 9.26 18.25 3.40
N ASN A 82 8.71 18.64 2.25
CA ASN A 82 9.45 19.05 1.05
C ASN A 82 8.75 20.23 0.37
N PRO A 83 8.79 21.44 0.94
CA PRO A 83 8.06 22.61 0.43
C PRO A 83 8.40 22.97 -1.03
N GLN A 84 9.61 22.63 -1.45
CA GLN A 84 10.14 22.89 -2.80
C GLN A 84 9.73 21.84 -3.83
N CYS A 85 9.02 20.77 -3.40
CA CYS A 85 8.65 19.69 -4.29
C CYS A 85 7.39 20.00 -5.09
N ARG A 86 7.44 19.61 -6.37
CA ARG A 86 6.28 19.64 -7.23
C ARG A 86 5.31 18.50 -6.90
N PRO A 87 3.98 18.72 -6.97
CA PRO A 87 2.98 17.66 -6.84
C PRO A 87 3.28 16.47 -7.74
N LEU A 88 3.06 15.23 -7.25
CA LEU A 88 3.34 14.01 -8.00
C LEU A 88 2.62 13.99 -9.36
N TRP A 89 1.39 14.47 -9.45
CA TRP A 89 0.63 14.54 -10.70
C TRP A 89 1.16 15.58 -11.69
N LYS A 90 1.87 16.63 -11.22
CA LYS A 90 2.48 17.65 -12.08
C LYS A 90 3.88 17.29 -12.57
N ARG A 91 4.53 16.25 -12.00
CA ARG A 91 5.89 15.83 -12.40
C ARG A 91 5.98 15.36 -13.85
N ARG A 92 4.87 14.98 -14.48
CA ARG A 92 4.82 14.49 -15.86
C ARG A 92 4.67 15.57 -16.91
N ARG A 93 4.21 16.76 -16.58
CA ARG A 93 4.19 17.88 -17.52
C ARG A 93 5.45 18.69 -17.26
N ARG A 94 6.42 18.63 -18.20
CA ARG A 94 7.50 19.63 -18.26
C ARG A 94 6.83 20.99 -18.27
N ALA A 95 6.90 21.74 -17.16
CA ALA A 95 6.47 23.11 -17.17
C ALA A 95 7.49 23.88 -18.00
N ARG A 96 7.07 24.38 -19.14
CA ARG A 96 7.65 25.56 -19.68
C ARG A 96 7.25 26.72 -18.76
N ALA A 97 8.21 27.37 -18.15
CA ALA A 97 7.99 28.68 -17.59
C ALA A 97 7.52 29.59 -18.72
N GLN A 98 6.72 30.62 -18.40
CA GLN A 98 6.21 31.60 -19.39
C GLN A 98 7.34 32.31 -20.17
N ASP A 99 8.54 32.28 -19.61
CA ASP A 99 9.77 32.90 -20.14
C ASP A 99 10.77 31.89 -20.74
N GLY A 100 10.41 30.64 -20.89
CA GLY A 100 11.26 29.60 -21.49
C GLY A 100 12.36 29.02 -20.58
N ALA A 101 12.56 29.57 -19.40
CA ALA A 101 13.54 29.08 -18.44
C ALA A 101 13.05 27.78 -17.76
N MET A 102 13.88 26.73 -17.77
CA MET A 102 13.64 25.52 -16.99
C MET A 102 13.98 25.81 -15.53
N VAL A 103 12.97 25.94 -14.68
CA VAL A 103 13.18 25.96 -13.22
C VAL A 103 13.45 24.54 -12.78
N PRO A 104 14.65 24.22 -12.28
CA PRO A 104 14.93 22.91 -11.74
C PRO A 104 14.15 22.75 -10.43
N TRP A 105 13.16 21.88 -10.44
CA TRP A 105 12.46 21.50 -9.21
C TRP A 105 13.37 20.58 -8.42
N ALA A 106 13.58 20.92 -7.16
CA ALA A 106 14.30 20.04 -6.25
C ALA A 106 13.58 18.69 -6.15
N ALA A 107 14.32 17.59 -6.27
CA ALA A 107 13.80 16.28 -5.96
C ALA A 107 13.47 16.23 -4.46
N PRO A 108 12.39 15.54 -4.03
CA PRO A 108 12.11 15.38 -2.62
C PRO A 108 13.28 14.65 -1.96
N ASN A 109 13.68 15.10 -0.76
CA ASN A 109 14.68 14.39 0.00
C ASN A 109 14.09 13.07 0.52
N THR A 110 14.94 12.06 0.71
CA THR A 110 14.54 10.72 1.13
C THR A 110 13.83 10.73 2.49
N TRP A 111 14.29 11.54 3.43
CA TRP A 111 13.67 11.67 4.75
C TRP A 111 12.27 12.26 4.67
N GLY A 112 12.06 13.29 3.87
CA GLY A 112 10.74 13.88 3.66
C GLY A 112 9.77 12.93 2.98
N ILE A 113 10.25 12.07 2.07
CA ILE A 113 9.43 10.99 1.49
C ILE A 113 9.05 9.97 2.55
N ALA A 114 10.03 9.50 3.35
CA ALA A 114 9.77 8.54 4.41
C ALA A 114 8.79 9.11 5.45
N ALA A 115 9.00 10.35 5.90
CA ALA A 115 8.09 11.03 6.82
C ALA A 115 6.67 11.15 6.26
N ALA A 116 6.51 11.48 4.98
CA ALA A 116 5.21 11.55 4.34
C ALA A 116 4.52 10.17 4.24
N ILE A 117 5.29 9.11 3.96
CA ILE A 117 4.78 7.73 3.98
C ILE A 117 4.30 7.34 5.38
N VAL A 118 5.08 7.63 6.41
CA VAL A 118 4.72 7.30 7.79
C VAL A 118 3.51 8.10 8.25
N LEU A 119 3.49 9.41 8.01
CA LEU A 119 2.39 10.27 8.44
C LEU A 119 1.05 9.85 7.78
N GLN A 120 1.03 9.63 6.48
CA GLN A 120 -0.20 9.21 5.81
C GLN A 120 -0.65 7.81 6.27
N ALA A 121 0.28 6.90 6.57
CA ALA A 121 -0.04 5.57 7.09
C ALA A 121 -0.62 5.65 8.51
N ALA A 122 -0.07 6.50 9.37
CA ALA A 122 -0.60 6.75 10.70
C ALA A 122 -2.02 7.34 10.66
N ILE A 123 -2.24 8.36 9.80
CA ILE A 123 -3.57 8.95 9.60
C ILE A 123 -4.53 7.88 9.07
N PHE A 124 -4.12 7.08 8.09
CA PHE A 124 -4.93 6.01 7.53
C PHE A 124 -5.35 4.99 8.59
N GLY A 125 -4.42 4.53 9.43
CA GLY A 125 -4.75 3.66 10.56
C GLY A 125 -5.72 4.33 11.53
N PHE A 126 -5.48 5.58 11.90
CA PHE A 126 -6.34 6.32 12.83
C PHE A 126 -7.78 6.50 12.32
N MET A 127 -7.97 6.67 11.01
CA MET A 127 -9.30 6.81 10.40
C MET A 127 -10.21 5.60 10.59
N HIS A 128 -9.67 4.43 10.91
CA HIS A 128 -10.46 3.22 11.17
C HIS A 128 -11.11 3.20 12.56
N MET A 129 -10.77 4.13 13.45
CA MET A 129 -11.39 4.32 14.77
C MET A 129 -11.39 3.11 15.69
N ASN A 130 -10.70 2.04 15.31
CA ASN A 130 -10.46 0.83 16.11
C ASN A 130 -8.96 0.54 16.11
N TRP A 131 -8.39 0.25 17.28
CA TRP A 131 -6.94 0.12 17.39
C TRP A 131 -6.38 -1.10 16.68
N VAL A 132 -7.11 -2.24 16.69
CA VAL A 132 -6.69 -3.45 15.96
C VAL A 132 -6.66 -3.18 14.46
N GLN A 133 -7.78 -2.67 13.96
CA GLN A 133 -7.90 -2.30 12.56
C GLN A 133 -6.91 -1.20 12.18
N GLY A 134 -6.74 -0.21 13.03
CA GLY A 134 -5.78 0.88 12.85
C GLY A 134 -4.35 0.41 12.73
N CYS A 135 -3.93 -0.56 13.54
CA CYS A 135 -2.58 -1.11 13.47
C CYS A 135 -2.31 -1.81 12.13
N TYR A 136 -3.19 -2.71 11.70
CA TYR A 136 -2.97 -3.42 10.44
C TYR A 136 -3.18 -2.54 9.21
N ALA A 137 -4.16 -1.61 9.25
CA ALA A 137 -4.36 -0.64 8.18
C ALA A 137 -3.17 0.33 8.06
N GLY A 138 -2.62 0.79 9.19
CA GLY A 138 -1.41 1.59 9.22
C GLY A 138 -0.21 0.85 8.62
N ALA A 139 -0.01 -0.42 9.00
CA ALA A 139 1.05 -1.25 8.44
C ALA A 139 0.89 -1.45 6.92
N ALA A 140 -0.31 -1.78 6.45
CA ALA A 140 -0.63 -1.84 5.02
C ALA A 140 -0.43 -0.48 4.34
N GLY A 141 -0.79 0.60 5.02
CA GLY A 141 -0.62 1.98 4.57
C GLY A 141 0.82 2.37 4.25
N LEU A 142 1.81 1.82 4.98
CA LEU A 142 3.23 2.01 4.67
C LEU A 142 3.59 1.42 3.30
N VAL A 143 3.12 0.19 3.03
CA VAL A 143 3.35 -0.48 1.74
C VAL A 143 2.64 0.26 0.59
N PHE A 144 1.40 0.71 0.81
CA PHE A 144 0.64 1.46 -0.19
C PHE A 144 1.32 2.79 -0.52
N GLY A 145 1.78 3.54 0.49
CA GLY A 145 2.56 4.77 0.29
C GLY A 145 3.86 4.52 -0.47
N TRP A 146 4.56 3.43 -0.16
CA TRP A 146 5.76 3.02 -0.87
C TRP A 146 5.48 2.67 -2.35
N VAL A 147 4.38 1.95 -2.64
CA VAL A 147 3.95 1.65 -4.03
C VAL A 147 3.62 2.92 -4.79
N LEU A 148 2.96 3.90 -4.13
CA LEU A 148 2.69 5.20 -4.75
C LEU A 148 3.98 5.90 -5.15
N VAL A 149 4.95 6.01 -4.24
CA VAL A 149 6.24 6.67 -4.51
C VAL A 149 7.02 5.95 -5.62
N THR A 150 7.07 4.61 -5.55
CA THR A 150 7.81 3.80 -6.52
C THR A 150 7.21 3.89 -7.92
N THR A 151 5.89 3.84 -8.04
CA THR A 151 5.21 3.82 -9.34
C THR A 151 4.84 5.20 -9.87
N GLY A 152 4.67 6.17 -8.99
CA GLY A 152 4.18 7.51 -9.27
C GLY A 152 2.74 7.54 -9.82
N LYS A 153 1.92 6.52 -9.52
CA LYS A 153 0.58 6.38 -10.09
C LYS A 153 -0.41 5.82 -9.09
N LEU A 154 -1.40 6.62 -8.74
CA LEU A 154 -2.47 6.26 -7.81
C LEU A 154 -3.23 4.98 -8.20
N ARG A 155 -3.40 4.72 -9.50
CA ARG A 155 -4.08 3.51 -9.98
C ARG A 155 -3.46 2.20 -9.50
N TYR A 156 -2.16 2.19 -9.19
CA TYR A 156 -1.50 0.99 -8.67
C TYR A 156 -1.78 0.80 -7.19
N THR A 157 -1.93 1.87 -6.41
CA THR A 157 -2.34 1.77 -5.02
C THR A 157 -3.82 1.41 -4.89
N ILE A 158 -4.68 1.94 -5.77
CA ILE A 158 -6.09 1.53 -5.84
C ILE A 158 -6.19 0.03 -6.17
N LEU A 159 -5.46 -0.45 -7.18
CA LEU A 159 -5.43 -1.88 -7.50
C LEU A 159 -4.89 -2.72 -6.33
N LEU A 160 -3.80 -2.26 -5.70
CA LEU A 160 -3.21 -2.92 -4.54
C LEU A 160 -4.23 -3.09 -3.42
N HIS A 161 -4.96 -2.02 -3.11
CA HIS A 161 -5.95 -2.01 -2.05
C HIS A 161 -7.16 -2.90 -2.40
N PHE A 162 -7.63 -2.88 -3.65
CA PHE A 162 -8.66 -3.82 -4.12
C PHE A 162 -8.24 -5.27 -3.89
N VAL A 163 -7.01 -5.61 -4.29
CA VAL A 163 -6.48 -6.98 -4.13
C VAL A 163 -6.29 -7.34 -2.67
N PHE A 164 -5.83 -6.40 -1.84
CA PHE A 164 -5.68 -6.58 -0.41
C PHE A 164 -7.03 -6.91 0.24
N ASN A 165 -8.06 -6.11 0.00
CA ASN A 165 -9.39 -6.35 0.56
C ASN A 165 -10.06 -7.61 -0.02
N ALA A 166 -9.91 -7.88 -1.32
CA ALA A 166 -10.38 -9.12 -1.91
C ALA A 166 -9.68 -10.35 -1.31
N GLY A 167 -8.40 -10.21 -0.97
CA GLY A 167 -7.62 -11.25 -0.32
C GLY A 167 -8.19 -11.68 1.03
N SER A 168 -8.85 -10.80 1.79
CA SER A 168 -9.47 -11.16 3.07
C SER A 168 -10.57 -12.22 2.90
N TYR A 169 -11.35 -12.12 1.85
CA TYR A 169 -12.37 -13.14 1.52
C TYR A 169 -11.74 -14.48 1.07
N LEU A 170 -10.53 -14.45 0.52
CA LEU A 170 -9.81 -15.65 0.10
C LEU A 170 -9.11 -16.37 1.27
N MET A 171 -8.88 -15.68 2.39
CA MET A 171 -8.25 -16.30 3.58
C MET A 171 -9.04 -17.51 4.09
N GLY A 172 -10.37 -17.49 4.02
CA GLY A 172 -11.22 -18.60 4.37
C GLY A 172 -10.97 -19.89 3.55
N LEU A 173 -10.34 -19.79 2.39
CA LEU A 173 -9.95 -20.93 1.56
C LEU A 173 -8.68 -21.60 2.06
N MET A 174 -7.93 -21.00 2.98
CA MET A 174 -6.69 -21.51 3.54
C MET A 174 -6.95 -22.38 4.80
N TRP A 175 -8.00 -23.16 4.78
CA TRP A 175 -8.44 -24.06 5.89
C TRP A 175 -7.37 -25.05 6.35
N PHE A 176 -6.36 -25.33 5.55
CA PHE A 176 -5.24 -26.21 5.85
C PHE A 176 -4.17 -25.55 6.73
N VAL A 177 -4.21 -24.24 6.93
CA VAL A 177 -3.27 -23.50 7.79
C VAL A 177 -3.90 -23.40 9.20
N ASN A 178 -3.66 -24.40 10.03
CA ASN A 178 -4.36 -24.56 11.31
C ASN A 178 -3.44 -24.85 12.51
N THR A 179 -2.14 -25.06 12.29
CA THR A 179 -1.18 -25.21 13.37
C THR A 179 -0.26 -23.98 13.46
N PRO A 180 0.35 -23.69 14.62
CA PRO A 180 1.33 -22.59 14.73
C PRO A 180 2.49 -22.72 13.74
N LEU A 181 2.90 -23.94 13.41
CA LEU A 181 3.94 -24.18 12.42
C LEU A 181 3.46 -23.83 11.02
N ASP A 182 2.24 -24.22 10.63
CA ASP A 182 1.66 -23.89 9.33
C ASP A 182 1.55 -22.38 9.17
N VAL A 183 1.09 -21.68 10.22
CA VAL A 183 1.03 -20.21 10.23
C VAL A 183 2.42 -19.60 10.06
N ALA A 184 3.42 -20.04 10.83
CA ALA A 184 4.77 -19.53 10.75
C ALA A 184 5.38 -19.73 9.34
N VAL A 185 5.22 -20.91 8.75
CA VAL A 185 5.71 -21.23 7.41
C VAL A 185 4.96 -20.38 6.38
N THR A 186 3.65 -20.26 6.47
CA THR A 186 2.83 -19.47 5.55
C THR A 186 3.24 -17.99 5.57
N VAL A 187 3.39 -17.42 6.77
CA VAL A 187 3.83 -16.03 6.94
C VAL A 187 5.26 -15.83 6.40
N ALA A 188 6.17 -16.78 6.63
CA ALA A 188 7.53 -16.71 6.10
C ALA A 188 7.56 -16.73 4.57
N ILE A 189 6.79 -17.64 3.95
CA ILE A 189 6.69 -17.72 2.48
C ILE A 189 6.03 -16.45 1.92
N ALA A 190 4.90 -16.01 2.49
CA ALA A 190 4.22 -14.81 2.05
C ALA A 190 5.11 -13.56 2.22
N GLY A 191 5.83 -13.45 3.32
CA GLY A 191 6.80 -12.38 3.55
C GLY A 191 7.93 -12.38 2.52
N PHE A 192 8.48 -13.55 2.20
CA PHE A 192 9.48 -13.67 1.14
C PHE A 192 8.92 -13.24 -0.23
N VAL A 193 7.73 -13.73 -0.59
CA VAL A 193 7.05 -13.37 -1.84
C VAL A 193 6.76 -11.87 -1.90
N LEU A 194 6.31 -11.28 -0.79
CA LEU A 194 6.08 -9.85 -0.66
C LEU A 194 7.35 -9.04 -0.98
N VAL A 195 8.46 -9.39 -0.33
CA VAL A 195 9.75 -8.70 -0.53
C VAL A 195 10.23 -8.83 -1.97
N GLU A 196 10.17 -10.03 -2.56
CA GLU A 196 10.61 -10.24 -3.94
C GLU A 196 9.71 -9.52 -4.95
N ALA A 197 8.39 -9.51 -4.74
CA ALA A 197 7.48 -8.75 -5.59
C ALA A 197 7.72 -7.24 -5.50
N MET A 198 8.03 -6.72 -4.30
CA MET A 198 8.44 -5.32 -4.11
C MET A 198 9.75 -5.01 -4.85
N ARG A 199 10.76 -5.88 -4.74
CA ARG A 199 12.03 -5.74 -5.47
C ARG A 199 11.83 -5.73 -6.98
N LEU A 200 10.99 -6.63 -7.50
CA LEU A 200 10.67 -6.70 -8.93
C LEU A 200 9.89 -5.47 -9.39
N LEU A 201 8.96 -4.96 -8.59
CA LEU A 201 8.25 -3.72 -8.87
C LEU A 201 9.22 -2.55 -8.98
N LEU A 202 10.12 -2.40 -7.99
CA LEU A 202 11.13 -1.35 -7.98
C LEU A 202 11.99 -1.41 -9.25
N ARG A 203 12.55 -2.58 -9.59
CA ARG A 203 13.36 -2.78 -10.81
C ARG A 203 12.58 -2.42 -12.08
N SER A 204 11.27 -2.72 -12.12
CA SER A 204 10.42 -2.40 -13.27
C SER A 204 10.16 -0.90 -13.45
N CYS A 205 10.42 -0.10 -12.40
CA CYS A 205 10.19 1.35 -12.38
C CYS A 205 11.47 2.15 -12.64
N ILE A 206 12.65 1.54 -12.48
CA ILE A 206 13.94 2.15 -12.82
C ILE A 206 14.02 2.24 -14.36
N PRO A 207 14.29 3.42 -14.95
CA PRO A 207 14.56 3.54 -16.39
C PRO A 207 15.76 2.68 -16.77
N ALA A 208 15.71 2.03 -17.93
CA ALA A 208 16.90 1.41 -18.50
C ALA A 208 17.98 2.51 -18.71
N PRO A 209 19.28 2.19 -18.48
CA PRO A 209 20.35 3.13 -18.80
C PRO A 209 20.20 3.61 -20.24
N CYS A 210 20.38 4.92 -20.45
CA CYS A 210 20.36 5.46 -21.81
C CYS A 210 21.55 4.86 -22.57
N GLU A 211 21.35 4.51 -23.82
CA GLU A 211 22.41 3.89 -24.66
C GLU A 211 23.63 4.83 -24.82
N THR A 212 23.43 6.15 -24.61
CA THR A 212 24.46 7.18 -24.60
C THR A 212 25.38 7.16 -23.38
N ASP A 213 25.04 6.42 -22.32
CA ASP A 213 25.85 6.32 -21.11
C ASP A 213 26.85 5.15 -21.15
N ARG A 214 27.00 4.45 -22.31
CA ARG A 214 28.04 3.44 -22.49
C ARG A 214 29.37 4.14 -22.81
N PRO A 215 30.47 3.76 -22.10
CA PRO A 215 31.80 4.38 -22.29
C PRO A 215 32.40 4.23 -23.68
N ASP A 216 31.79 3.43 -24.51
CA ASP A 216 32.32 3.02 -25.83
C ASP A 216 31.92 3.98 -26.98
N TYR A 217 31.18 5.06 -26.68
CA TYR A 217 30.74 6.06 -27.67
C TYR A 217 31.35 7.45 -27.45
N GLN A 218 32.60 7.51 -26.93
CA GLN A 218 33.42 8.71 -26.95
C GLN A 218 34.51 8.64 -28.01
#